data_844a6226e83a4fb552f6243a06fb2e46
#
_entry.id   844a6226e83a4fb552f6243a06fb2e46
#
_cell.length_a   1.000
_cell.length_b   1.000
_cell.length_c   1.000
_cell.angle_alpha   90.00
_cell.angle_beta   90.00
_cell.angle_gamma   90.00
#
_symmetry.space_group_name_H-M   'P 1'
#
loop_
_entity.id
_entity.type
_entity.pdbx_description
1 polymer ?
#
loop_
_entity_poly.entity_id
_entity_poly.type
_entity_poly.pdbx_seq_one_letter_code
_entity_poly.pdbx_strand_id
1 'polypeptide(L)'
;MGAALSSCQSEPWDIAPVASEALEFVAFADSVLPLDSAALLPVLERLAPKYPELFIPSVEGGDWRDDLLPYLTDPEVKALYQDVKTVQAEEPALQNEALLATVQAGFNRYYAHMGSASVYPAKRLYTYVSRNEEPMVLLAPGAIFLPLDRYLGADHPAYAQESAYLVQQHQPHNAPVEIFKAIASWHYPEGLASDYSLLSAMLSEAKTILFVQATLGDEAAVRALGYSSGDQAFMEENEADLWGLFVSQRWLFDDEVDLKRKLILPAPFSKFGTPKDREIPGKAGVWFGWQILQSYWRAHPEVSLREIMAAESAQSLFQQSGYRP
;
A
#
# COMPACT_ATOMS: atom_id res chain seq x y z
N MET A 1 -22.55 -19.94 -38.72
CA MET A 1 -22.74 -19.10 -37.54
C MET A 1 -22.20 -19.84 -36.34
N GLY A 2 -20.94 -19.63 -35.99
CA GLY A 2 -20.31 -20.17 -34.78
C GLY A 2 -20.21 -19.02 -33.78
N ALA A 3 -21.02 -19.07 -32.72
CA ALA A 3 -20.87 -18.17 -31.59
C ALA A 3 -19.59 -18.60 -30.86
N ALA A 4 -18.55 -17.77 -30.92
CA ALA A 4 -17.42 -17.91 -30.04
C ALA A 4 -17.91 -17.60 -28.63
N LEU A 5 -18.03 -18.62 -27.80
CA LEU A 5 -18.13 -18.49 -26.37
C LEU A 5 -16.77 -17.94 -25.87
N SER A 6 -16.70 -16.62 -25.71
CA SER A 6 -15.63 -16.01 -24.91
C SER A 6 -15.77 -16.55 -23.51
N SER A 7 -14.99 -17.57 -23.15
CA SER A 7 -14.84 -17.97 -21.77
C SER A 7 -14.17 -16.79 -21.05
N CYS A 8 -14.87 -16.14 -20.14
CA CYS A 8 -14.24 -15.29 -19.14
C CYS A 8 -13.27 -16.18 -18.34
N GLN A 9 -12.04 -16.29 -18.77
CA GLN A 9 -10.99 -16.84 -17.93
C GLN A 9 -10.81 -15.84 -16.80
N SER A 10 -10.96 -16.28 -15.55
CA SER A 10 -10.60 -15.47 -14.39
C SER A 10 -9.11 -15.14 -14.43
N GLU A 11 -8.77 -13.92 -14.10
CA GLU A 11 -7.37 -13.50 -14.03
C GLU A 11 -6.63 -14.32 -12.96
N PRO A 12 -5.34 -14.61 -13.11
CA PRO A 12 -4.59 -15.46 -12.19
C PRO A 12 -4.46 -14.88 -10.78
N TRP A 13 -4.67 -13.58 -10.61
CA TRP A 13 -4.74 -12.95 -9.28
C TRP A 13 -6.13 -12.96 -8.66
N ASP A 14 -7.17 -13.36 -9.38
CA ASP A 14 -8.54 -13.45 -8.88
C ASP A 14 -8.88 -14.89 -8.47
N ILE A 15 -8.25 -15.34 -7.41
CA ILE A 15 -8.49 -16.68 -6.85
C ILE A 15 -9.51 -16.63 -5.70
N ALA A 16 -10.17 -17.77 -5.46
CA ALA A 16 -11.11 -17.88 -4.35
C ALA A 16 -10.39 -17.64 -3.00
N PRO A 17 -10.92 -16.76 -2.14
CA PRO A 17 -10.30 -16.50 -0.85
C PRO A 17 -10.37 -17.72 0.06
N VAL A 18 -9.37 -17.86 0.92
CA VAL A 18 -9.30 -18.86 1.99
C VAL A 18 -9.46 -18.16 3.34
N ALA A 19 -10.32 -18.68 4.21
CA ALA A 19 -10.52 -18.09 5.53
C ALA A 19 -9.20 -18.02 6.30
N SER A 20 -8.78 -16.81 6.65
CA SER A 20 -7.65 -16.54 7.55
C SER A 20 -8.10 -16.48 8.99
N GLU A 21 -7.16 -16.45 9.95
CA GLU A 21 -7.49 -16.13 11.34
C GLU A 21 -8.12 -14.73 11.41
N ALA A 22 -9.14 -14.58 12.27
CA ALA A 22 -9.81 -13.30 12.47
C ALA A 22 -8.87 -12.31 13.17
N LEU A 23 -8.75 -11.10 12.62
CA LEU A 23 -8.02 -10.02 13.26
C LEU A 23 -8.83 -9.44 14.43
N GLU A 24 -8.20 -9.28 15.59
CA GLU A 24 -8.75 -8.46 16.68
C GLU A 24 -8.57 -6.98 16.29
N PHE A 25 -9.69 -6.27 16.13
CA PHE A 25 -9.66 -4.83 15.91
C PHE A 25 -9.60 -4.08 17.24
N VAL A 26 -8.61 -3.21 17.41
CA VAL A 26 -8.40 -2.45 18.64
C VAL A 26 -8.44 -0.96 18.32
N ALA A 27 -9.61 -0.36 18.50
CA ALA A 27 -9.80 1.09 18.36
C ALA A 27 -9.19 1.81 19.58
N PHE A 28 -7.84 1.86 19.63
CA PHE A 28 -7.13 2.42 20.78
C PHE A 28 -7.47 3.90 20.98
N ALA A 29 -7.44 4.69 19.89
CA ALA A 29 -7.81 6.10 19.95
C ALA A 29 -9.21 6.31 20.56
N ASP A 30 -10.20 5.55 20.11
CA ASP A 30 -11.58 5.63 20.62
C ASP A 30 -11.69 5.24 22.10
N SER A 31 -10.79 4.38 22.56
CA SER A 31 -10.79 3.87 23.94
C SER A 31 -10.20 4.86 24.95
N VAL A 32 -9.32 5.78 24.51
CA VAL A 32 -8.53 6.60 25.44
C VAL A 32 -8.65 8.11 25.21
N LEU A 33 -8.73 8.60 23.98
CA LEU A 33 -8.74 10.04 23.69
C LEU A 33 -9.99 10.80 24.15
N PRO A 34 -11.20 10.18 24.24
CA PRO A 34 -12.36 10.83 24.83
C PRO A 34 -12.29 11.01 26.36
N LEU A 35 -11.35 10.37 27.03
CA LEU A 35 -11.27 10.37 28.48
C LEU A 35 -10.66 11.67 29.02
N ASP A 36 -11.12 12.05 30.23
CA ASP A 36 -10.45 13.06 31.01
C ASP A 36 -9.18 12.50 31.69
N SER A 37 -8.34 13.40 32.20
CA SER A 37 -7.06 13.00 32.81
C SER A 37 -7.21 12.11 34.04
N ALA A 38 -8.34 12.15 34.74
CA ALA A 38 -8.59 11.33 35.95
C ALA A 38 -8.96 9.89 35.56
N ALA A 39 -9.71 9.71 34.47
CA ALA A 39 -10.12 8.41 33.97
C ALA A 39 -9.04 7.71 33.13
N LEU A 40 -8.11 8.48 32.56
CA LEU A 40 -7.14 7.98 31.57
C LEU A 40 -6.20 6.92 32.16
N LEU A 41 -5.48 7.22 33.24
CA LEU A 41 -4.50 6.32 33.81
C LEU A 41 -5.08 4.95 34.25
N PRO A 42 -6.21 4.87 34.97
CA PRO A 42 -6.83 3.59 35.31
C PRO A 42 -7.22 2.74 34.08
N VAL A 43 -7.62 3.39 33.00
CA VAL A 43 -7.95 2.68 31.73
C VAL A 43 -6.70 2.14 31.09
N LEU A 44 -5.63 2.93 31.00
CA LEU A 44 -4.34 2.51 30.42
C LEU A 44 -3.74 1.34 31.22
N GLU A 45 -3.76 1.40 32.55
CA GLU A 45 -3.25 0.30 33.41
C GLU A 45 -4.03 -1.02 33.20
N ARG A 46 -5.32 -0.93 32.86
CA ARG A 46 -6.13 -2.10 32.51
C ARG A 46 -5.83 -2.63 31.11
N LEU A 47 -5.48 -1.74 30.16
CA LEU A 47 -5.17 -2.10 28.77
C LEU A 47 -3.77 -2.67 28.62
N ALA A 48 -2.78 -2.19 29.41
CA ALA A 48 -1.39 -2.56 29.29
C ALA A 48 -1.12 -4.09 29.33
N PRO A 49 -1.68 -4.89 30.25
CA PRO A 49 -1.48 -6.32 30.23
C PRO A 49 -2.17 -7.04 29.06
N LYS A 50 -3.20 -6.43 28.46
CA LYS A 50 -3.93 -7.00 27.34
C LYS A 50 -3.27 -6.70 26.00
N TYR A 51 -2.66 -5.53 25.86
CA TYR A 51 -2.08 -5.01 24.62
C TYR A 51 -0.66 -4.49 24.84
N PRO A 52 0.28 -5.36 25.31
CA PRO A 52 1.61 -4.93 25.72
C PRO A 52 2.40 -4.21 24.61
N GLU A 53 2.13 -4.47 23.35
CA GLU A 53 2.76 -3.83 22.21
C GLU A 53 2.47 -2.32 22.06
N LEU A 54 1.42 -1.81 22.73
CA LEU A 54 1.10 -0.37 22.81
C LEU A 54 1.82 0.35 23.97
N PHE A 55 2.38 -0.39 24.88
CA PHE A 55 2.94 0.11 26.16
C PHE A 55 4.43 -0.12 26.28
N ILE A 56 5.13 -0.03 25.14
CA ILE A 56 6.59 -0.12 25.07
C ILE A 56 7.14 1.29 25.32
N PRO A 57 7.98 1.51 26.35
CA PRO A 57 8.59 2.80 26.58
C PRO A 57 9.59 3.15 25.48
N SER A 58 9.73 4.44 25.16
CA SER A 58 10.66 4.95 24.15
C SER A 58 12.12 4.73 24.55
N VAL A 59 12.40 4.63 25.86
CA VAL A 59 13.73 4.37 26.43
C VAL A 59 13.74 3.02 27.11
N GLU A 60 14.73 2.20 26.84
CA GLU A 60 14.88 0.88 27.48
C GLU A 60 14.95 1.03 29.01
N GLY A 61 14.07 0.29 29.71
CA GLY A 61 13.93 0.37 31.15
C GLY A 61 13.13 1.59 31.68
N GLY A 62 12.57 2.41 30.77
CA GLY A 62 11.69 3.51 31.11
C GLY A 62 10.27 3.07 31.53
N ASP A 63 9.43 4.03 31.87
CA ASP A 63 8.00 3.81 32.12
C ASP A 63 7.20 4.33 30.93
N TRP A 64 6.38 3.49 30.32
CA TRP A 64 5.49 3.88 29.22
C TRP A 64 4.55 5.06 29.57
N ARG A 65 4.32 5.30 30.87
CA ARG A 65 3.50 6.42 31.33
C ARG A 65 4.13 7.76 30.99
N ASP A 66 5.46 7.83 31.03
CA ASP A 66 6.20 9.07 30.75
C ASP A 66 6.07 9.50 29.29
N ASP A 67 5.87 8.54 28.38
CA ASP A 67 5.65 8.80 26.96
C ASP A 67 4.16 8.97 26.62
N LEU A 68 3.34 8.03 27.07
CA LEU A 68 1.97 7.90 26.59
C LEU A 68 1.00 8.91 27.24
N LEU A 69 1.19 9.26 28.52
CA LEU A 69 0.29 10.21 29.18
C LEU A 69 0.41 11.64 28.60
N PRO A 70 1.61 12.22 28.42
CA PRO A 70 1.74 13.53 27.77
C PRO A 70 1.14 13.52 26.36
N TYR A 71 1.39 12.47 25.58
CA TYR A 71 0.87 12.32 24.22
C TYR A 71 -0.68 12.29 24.20
N LEU A 72 -1.32 11.44 25.01
CA LEU A 72 -2.79 11.31 25.05
C LEU A 72 -3.52 12.53 25.66
N THR A 73 -2.79 13.38 26.38
CA THR A 73 -3.33 14.63 26.94
C THR A 73 -3.06 15.85 26.07
N ASP A 74 -2.25 15.71 25.03
CA ASP A 74 -1.89 16.78 24.11
C ASP A 74 -3.14 17.32 23.39
N PRO A 75 -3.38 18.64 23.41
CA PRO A 75 -4.51 19.24 22.70
C PRO A 75 -4.50 19.02 21.19
N GLU A 76 -3.32 18.94 20.57
CA GLU A 76 -3.18 18.70 19.13
C GLU A 76 -3.61 17.27 18.75
N VAL A 77 -3.17 16.29 19.53
CA VAL A 77 -3.62 14.88 19.35
C VAL A 77 -5.13 14.76 19.49
N LYS A 78 -5.72 15.47 20.49
CA LYS A 78 -7.17 15.49 20.68
C LYS A 78 -7.91 16.18 19.53
N ALA A 79 -7.34 17.26 18.98
CA ALA A 79 -7.92 17.93 17.82
C ALA A 79 -7.90 17.01 16.58
N LEU A 80 -6.75 16.39 16.26
CA LEU A 80 -6.65 15.41 15.19
C LEU A 80 -7.60 14.22 15.35
N TYR A 81 -7.82 13.78 16.60
CA TYR A 81 -8.82 12.74 16.86
C TYR A 81 -10.25 13.20 16.50
N GLN A 82 -10.60 14.46 16.76
CA GLN A 82 -11.92 14.99 16.35
C GLN A 82 -12.04 15.05 14.82
N ASP A 83 -10.97 15.42 14.12
CA ASP A 83 -10.91 15.39 12.66
C ASP A 83 -11.10 13.97 12.13
N VAL A 84 -10.42 12.97 12.74
CA VAL A 84 -10.63 11.55 12.43
C VAL A 84 -12.11 11.15 12.61
N LYS A 85 -12.75 11.54 13.71
CA LYS A 85 -14.17 11.21 13.96
C LYS A 85 -15.09 11.86 12.94
N THR A 86 -14.79 13.08 12.52
CA THR A 86 -15.54 13.79 11.48
C THR A 86 -15.44 13.05 10.14
N VAL A 87 -14.22 12.70 9.74
CA VAL A 87 -14.00 11.94 8.49
C VAL A 87 -14.65 10.55 8.56
N GLN A 88 -14.52 9.83 9.68
CA GLN A 88 -15.17 8.53 9.85
C GLN A 88 -16.70 8.58 9.73
N ALA A 89 -17.32 9.70 10.08
CA ALA A 89 -18.77 9.87 9.95
C ALA A 89 -19.22 10.04 8.49
N GLU A 90 -18.35 10.61 7.64
CA GLU A 90 -18.64 10.93 6.25
C GLU A 90 -18.11 9.85 5.28
N GLU A 91 -17.00 9.20 5.64
CA GLU A 91 -16.26 8.27 4.79
C GLU A 91 -16.38 6.81 5.28
N PRO A 92 -17.24 6.01 4.67
CA PRO A 92 -17.47 4.61 5.11
C PRO A 92 -16.20 3.76 5.14
N ALA A 93 -15.24 4.03 4.26
CA ALA A 93 -14.00 3.25 4.17
C ALA A 93 -13.12 3.34 5.43
N LEU A 94 -13.26 4.41 6.23
CA LEU A 94 -12.53 4.60 7.48
C LEU A 94 -13.32 4.19 8.73
N GLN A 95 -14.58 3.82 8.59
CA GLN A 95 -15.36 3.29 9.72
C GLN A 95 -14.77 1.96 10.19
N ASN A 96 -14.68 1.79 11.51
CA ASN A 96 -13.98 0.66 12.11
C ASN A 96 -14.42 -0.71 11.56
N GLU A 97 -15.73 -0.93 11.39
CA GLU A 97 -16.28 -2.19 10.88
C GLU A 97 -15.96 -2.40 9.39
N ALA A 98 -16.11 -1.37 8.56
CA ALA A 98 -15.83 -1.46 7.13
C ALA A 98 -14.34 -1.60 6.85
N LEU A 99 -13.51 -0.86 7.58
CA LEU A 99 -12.05 -0.98 7.51
C LEU A 99 -11.59 -2.40 7.88
N LEU A 100 -12.05 -2.93 9.02
CA LEU A 100 -11.74 -4.30 9.44
C LEU A 100 -12.21 -5.32 8.40
N ALA A 101 -13.44 -5.18 7.89
CA ALA A 101 -13.99 -6.10 6.89
C ALA A 101 -13.14 -6.11 5.61
N THR A 102 -12.70 -4.95 5.13
CA THR A 102 -11.84 -4.81 3.95
C THR A 102 -10.47 -5.44 4.19
N VAL A 103 -9.84 -5.16 5.33
CA VAL A 103 -8.53 -5.72 5.69
C VAL A 103 -8.64 -7.23 5.85
N GLN A 104 -9.68 -7.75 6.53
CA GLN A 104 -9.89 -9.19 6.70
C GLN A 104 -10.12 -9.90 5.36
N ALA A 105 -10.89 -9.31 4.46
CA ALA A 105 -11.07 -9.84 3.10
C ALA A 105 -9.76 -9.90 2.33
N GLY A 106 -8.92 -8.86 2.45
CA GLY A 106 -7.58 -8.84 1.90
C GLY A 106 -6.68 -9.94 2.47
N PHE A 107 -6.73 -10.17 3.79
CA PHE A 107 -6.00 -11.29 4.44
C PHE A 107 -6.48 -12.65 3.94
N ASN A 108 -7.77 -12.84 3.69
CA ASN A 108 -8.28 -14.09 3.14
C ASN A 108 -7.73 -14.40 1.74
N ARG A 109 -7.57 -13.38 0.88
CA ARG A 109 -6.92 -13.52 -0.43
C ARG A 109 -5.41 -13.71 -0.28
N TYR A 110 -4.79 -12.97 0.61
CA TYR A 110 -3.36 -13.09 0.92
C TYR A 110 -3.00 -14.51 1.35
N TYR A 111 -3.79 -15.12 2.23
CA TYR A 111 -3.63 -16.53 2.64
C TYR A 111 -3.79 -17.50 1.48
N ALA A 112 -4.74 -17.23 0.57
CA ALA A 112 -4.94 -18.04 -0.62
C ALA A 112 -3.73 -18.03 -1.55
N HIS A 113 -3.10 -16.84 -1.75
CA HIS A 113 -1.95 -16.68 -2.63
C HIS A 113 -0.62 -17.18 -2.04
N MET A 114 -0.40 -16.96 -0.75
CA MET A 114 0.91 -17.18 -0.12
C MET A 114 1.00 -18.52 0.64
N GLY A 115 -0.15 -19.10 1.01
CA GLY A 115 -0.22 -20.23 1.93
C GLY A 115 0.05 -19.85 3.38
N SER A 116 -0.59 -20.51 4.33
CA SER A 116 -0.61 -20.13 5.76
C SER A 116 0.77 -20.04 6.45
N ALA A 117 1.75 -20.80 5.95
CA ALA A 117 3.09 -20.83 6.54
C ALA A 117 3.98 -19.63 6.15
N SER A 118 3.56 -18.85 5.16
CA SER A 118 4.38 -17.76 4.57
C SER A 118 3.74 -16.39 4.70
N VAL A 119 2.71 -16.24 5.52
CA VAL A 119 1.99 -14.97 5.70
C VAL A 119 2.51 -14.19 6.89
N TYR A 120 2.39 -12.87 6.84
CA TYR A 120 2.62 -12.00 7.98
C TYR A 120 1.66 -12.38 9.12
N PRO A 121 2.16 -12.72 10.32
CA PRO A 121 1.35 -13.32 11.38
C PRO A 121 0.55 -12.27 12.17
N ALA A 122 -0.22 -11.43 11.48
CA ALA A 122 -1.06 -10.43 12.14
C ALA A 122 -2.14 -11.09 12.99
N LYS A 123 -2.28 -10.63 14.22
CA LYS A 123 -3.35 -11.01 15.15
C LYS A 123 -4.23 -9.82 15.47
N ARG A 124 -3.66 -8.61 15.43
CA ARG A 124 -4.33 -7.37 15.83
C ARG A 124 -4.12 -6.25 14.83
N LEU A 125 -5.18 -5.48 14.62
CA LEU A 125 -5.15 -4.21 13.92
C LEU A 125 -5.48 -3.11 14.92
N TYR A 126 -4.48 -2.30 15.25
CA TYR A 126 -4.61 -1.13 16.11
C TYR A 126 -4.87 0.12 15.30
N THR A 127 -5.82 0.95 15.73
CA THR A 127 -6.00 2.30 15.19
C THR A 127 -5.69 3.34 16.25
N TYR A 128 -4.96 4.37 15.87
CA TYR A 128 -4.51 5.44 16.76
C TYR A 128 -4.39 6.78 16.00
N VAL A 129 -3.91 7.81 16.65
CA VAL A 129 -3.57 9.12 16.05
C VAL A 129 -2.08 9.32 16.23
N SER A 130 -1.34 9.74 15.20
CA SER A 130 0.14 9.81 15.21
C SER A 130 0.72 11.23 15.26
N ARG A 131 -0.12 12.27 15.21
CA ARG A 131 0.27 13.67 14.96
C ARG A 131 0.87 13.89 13.57
N ASN A 132 0.56 13.02 12.63
CA ASN A 132 1.06 13.04 11.26
C ASN A 132 2.59 12.88 11.13
N GLU A 133 3.25 12.38 12.18
CA GLU A 133 4.72 12.22 12.25
C GLU A 133 5.17 10.79 11.91
N GLU A 134 4.25 9.83 11.98
CA GLU A 134 4.51 8.41 11.77
C GLU A 134 4.40 8.00 10.29
N PRO A 135 5.01 6.87 9.91
CA PRO A 135 4.73 6.27 8.60
C PRO A 135 3.26 5.92 8.46
N MET A 136 2.82 5.70 7.20
CA MET A 136 1.42 5.39 6.88
C MET A 136 0.90 4.13 7.60
N VAL A 137 1.78 3.15 7.87
CA VAL A 137 1.49 1.91 8.61
C VAL A 137 2.77 1.43 9.28
N LEU A 138 2.66 0.96 10.53
CA LEU A 138 3.73 0.26 11.23
C LEU A 138 3.39 -1.21 11.41
N LEU A 139 4.35 -2.09 11.12
CA LEU A 139 4.24 -3.53 11.37
C LEU A 139 5.12 -3.92 12.56
N ALA A 140 4.54 -4.67 13.50
CA ALA A 140 5.26 -5.26 14.63
C ALA A 140 4.84 -6.73 14.76
N PRO A 141 5.61 -7.59 15.46
CA PRO A 141 5.28 -8.99 15.60
C PRO A 141 3.83 -9.23 16.08
N GLY A 142 2.98 -9.75 15.20
CA GLY A 142 1.57 -10.01 15.48
C GLY A 142 0.64 -8.79 15.44
N ALA A 143 1.13 -7.61 15.10
CA ALA A 143 0.35 -6.37 15.16
C ALA A 143 0.55 -5.48 13.95
N ILE A 144 -0.52 -4.82 13.54
CA ILE A 144 -0.55 -3.75 12.53
C ILE A 144 -1.00 -2.48 13.23
N PHE A 145 -0.25 -1.40 13.11
CA PHE A 145 -0.59 -0.09 13.66
C PHE A 145 -0.93 0.86 12.53
N LEU A 146 -2.15 1.36 12.52
CA LEU A 146 -2.69 2.25 11.51
C LEU A 146 -3.04 3.60 12.12
N PRO A 147 -2.26 4.65 11.83
CA PRO A 147 -2.56 6.00 12.26
C PRO A 147 -3.69 6.60 11.40
N LEU A 148 -4.87 6.81 11.99
CA LEU A 148 -6.04 7.27 11.24
C LEU A 148 -5.93 8.73 10.78
N ASP A 149 -5.15 9.55 11.46
CA ASP A 149 -4.84 10.92 11.09
C ASP A 149 -3.97 11.05 9.83
N ARG A 150 -3.51 9.93 9.27
CA ARG A 150 -2.86 9.87 7.95
C ARG A 150 -3.85 9.74 6.79
N TYR A 151 -5.17 9.65 7.07
CA TYR A 151 -6.20 9.34 6.06
C TYR A 151 -7.41 10.29 6.15
N LEU A 152 -7.16 11.57 6.38
CA LEU A 152 -8.21 12.60 6.54
C LEU A 152 -8.71 13.19 5.21
N GLY A 153 -8.20 12.71 4.08
CA GLY A 153 -8.50 13.27 2.74
C GLY A 153 -7.42 14.24 2.26
N ALA A 154 -7.20 14.28 0.94
CA ALA A 154 -6.10 15.02 0.32
C ALA A 154 -6.13 16.54 0.61
N ASP A 155 -7.32 17.10 0.82
CA ASP A 155 -7.52 18.54 1.04
C ASP A 155 -7.47 18.94 2.53
N HIS A 156 -7.19 17.97 3.42
CA HIS A 156 -7.19 18.27 4.86
C HIS A 156 -6.01 19.18 5.25
N PRO A 157 -6.24 20.22 6.09
CA PRO A 157 -5.21 21.18 6.49
C PRO A 157 -3.94 20.58 7.09
N ALA A 158 -4.02 19.42 7.73
CA ALA A 158 -2.87 18.71 8.28
C ALA A 158 -1.79 18.38 7.23
N TYR A 159 -2.15 18.31 5.94
CA TYR A 159 -1.23 18.00 4.83
C TYR A 159 -0.87 19.21 3.97
N ALA A 160 -1.21 20.42 4.40
CA ALA A 160 -1.01 21.64 3.61
C ALA A 160 0.46 21.94 3.21
N GLN A 161 1.42 21.32 3.90
CA GLN A 161 2.85 21.44 3.59
C GLN A 161 3.37 20.34 2.66
N GLU A 162 2.56 19.32 2.37
CA GLU A 162 2.93 18.25 1.48
C GLU A 162 2.73 18.62 0.00
N SER A 163 3.51 17.98 -0.87
CA SER A 163 3.37 18.20 -2.32
C SER A 163 2.05 17.61 -2.83
N ALA A 164 1.37 18.31 -3.74
CA ALA A 164 0.05 17.93 -4.25
C ALA A 164 -0.03 16.50 -4.81
N TYR A 165 1.06 15.95 -5.34
CA TYR A 165 1.10 14.57 -5.83
C TYR A 165 1.26 13.52 -4.71
N LEU A 166 1.65 13.94 -3.49
CA LEU A 166 1.77 13.05 -2.33
C LEU A 166 0.49 13.01 -1.50
N VAL A 167 -0.27 14.12 -1.45
CA VAL A 167 -1.48 14.18 -0.61
C VAL A 167 -2.57 13.18 -1.03
N GLN A 168 -2.54 12.66 -2.27
CA GLN A 168 -3.49 11.64 -2.71
C GLN A 168 -3.37 10.33 -1.93
N GLN A 169 -2.24 10.03 -1.32
CA GLN A 169 -2.08 8.86 -0.45
C GLN A 169 -2.92 8.95 0.84
N HIS A 170 -3.30 10.17 1.25
CA HIS A 170 -4.09 10.41 2.46
C HIS A 170 -5.60 10.24 2.29
N GLN A 171 -6.05 9.77 1.13
CA GLN A 171 -7.46 9.46 0.95
C GLN A 171 -7.91 8.31 1.87
N PRO A 172 -9.10 8.39 2.51
CA PRO A 172 -9.61 7.37 3.44
C PRO A 172 -9.56 5.94 2.91
N HIS A 173 -9.90 5.73 1.65
CA HIS A 173 -9.91 4.43 1.01
C HIS A 173 -8.51 3.83 0.76
N ASN A 174 -7.44 4.59 1.00
CA ASN A 174 -6.05 4.11 0.88
C ASN A 174 -5.55 3.42 2.17
N ALA A 175 -6.24 3.55 3.30
CA ALA A 175 -5.81 2.91 4.55
C ALA A 175 -5.58 1.40 4.41
N PRO A 176 -6.48 0.58 3.82
CA PRO A 176 -6.19 -0.83 3.57
C PRO A 176 -5.06 -1.04 2.54
N VAL A 177 -4.94 -0.18 1.53
CA VAL A 177 -3.89 -0.26 0.51
C VAL A 177 -2.51 -0.14 1.15
N GLU A 178 -2.33 0.84 2.04
CA GLU A 178 -1.05 1.05 2.73
C GLU A 178 -0.70 -0.11 3.67
N ILE A 179 -1.69 -0.76 4.30
CA ILE A 179 -1.46 -1.99 5.07
C ILE A 179 -0.84 -3.08 4.19
N PHE A 180 -1.41 -3.34 3.01
CA PHE A 180 -0.91 -4.41 2.14
C PHE A 180 0.39 -4.02 1.42
N LYS A 181 0.65 -2.74 1.18
CA LYS A 181 1.98 -2.25 0.75
C LYS A 181 3.04 -2.50 1.83
N ALA A 182 2.73 -2.21 3.08
CA ALA A 182 3.64 -2.49 4.20
C ALA A 182 3.91 -3.99 4.34
N ILE A 183 2.89 -4.85 4.20
CA ILE A 183 3.06 -6.31 4.22
C ILE A 183 3.90 -6.79 3.03
N ALA A 184 3.70 -6.24 1.83
CA ALA A 184 4.54 -6.54 0.67
C ALA A 184 6.02 -6.19 0.96
N SER A 185 6.28 -5.01 1.51
CA SER A 185 7.63 -4.57 1.90
C SER A 185 8.23 -5.42 3.02
N TRP A 186 7.42 -5.93 3.94
CA TRP A 186 7.88 -6.86 4.98
C TRP A 186 8.36 -8.19 4.39
N HIS A 187 7.69 -8.70 3.36
CA HIS A 187 8.12 -9.92 2.67
C HIS A 187 9.39 -9.72 1.85
N TYR A 188 9.52 -8.55 1.24
CA TYR A 188 10.55 -8.24 0.25
C TYR A 188 11.11 -6.83 0.51
N PRO A 189 11.82 -6.65 1.65
CA PRO A 189 12.23 -5.32 2.15
C PRO A 189 13.22 -4.61 1.22
N GLU A 190 13.99 -5.38 0.46
CA GLU A 190 14.83 -4.85 -0.60
C GLU A 190 14.33 -5.44 -1.90
N GLY A 191 13.92 -4.60 -2.83
CA GLY A 191 13.59 -5.08 -4.15
C GLY A 191 14.72 -5.97 -4.63
N LEU A 192 14.41 -7.23 -4.92
CA LEU A 192 15.36 -8.25 -5.35
C LEU A 192 15.88 -7.91 -6.76
N ALA A 193 16.53 -6.75 -6.87
CA ALA A 193 17.14 -6.33 -8.10
C ALA A 193 18.42 -7.13 -8.31
N SER A 194 18.40 -8.05 -9.26
CA SER A 194 19.60 -8.79 -9.68
C SER A 194 20.62 -7.89 -10.40
N ASP A 195 20.20 -6.70 -10.80
CA ASP A 195 20.99 -5.68 -11.47
C ASP A 195 20.45 -4.27 -11.17
N TYR A 196 21.17 -3.25 -11.64
CA TYR A 196 20.81 -1.84 -11.45
C TYR A 196 20.05 -1.23 -12.63
N SER A 197 19.54 -2.01 -13.57
CA SER A 197 18.81 -1.51 -14.72
C SER A 197 17.51 -0.82 -14.36
N LEU A 198 17.00 0.01 -15.28
CA LEU A 198 15.67 0.59 -15.14
C LEU A 198 14.61 -0.51 -15.06
N LEU A 199 14.72 -1.57 -15.86
CA LEU A 199 13.78 -2.69 -15.84
C LEU A 199 13.70 -3.34 -14.46
N SER A 200 14.85 -3.56 -13.81
CA SER A 200 14.90 -4.09 -12.44
C SER A 200 14.19 -3.18 -11.46
N ALA A 201 14.41 -1.88 -11.56
CA ALA A 201 13.72 -0.91 -10.70
C ALA A 201 12.21 -0.87 -10.96
N MET A 202 11.79 -0.91 -12.23
CA MET A 202 10.36 -0.97 -12.63
C MET A 202 9.67 -2.19 -12.02
N LEU A 203 10.25 -3.39 -12.20
CA LEU A 203 9.64 -4.63 -11.73
C LEU A 203 9.69 -4.76 -10.20
N SER A 204 10.75 -4.26 -9.56
CA SER A 204 10.84 -4.26 -8.09
C SER A 204 9.70 -3.48 -7.45
N GLU A 205 9.46 -2.24 -7.88
CA GLU A 205 8.36 -1.42 -7.38
C GLU A 205 6.98 -2.01 -7.77
N ALA A 206 6.89 -2.52 -9.00
CA ALA A 206 5.65 -3.09 -9.52
C ALA A 206 5.21 -4.37 -8.79
N LYS A 207 6.12 -5.13 -8.16
CA LYS A 207 5.75 -6.27 -7.31
C LYS A 207 4.85 -5.86 -6.15
N THR A 208 5.11 -4.71 -5.52
CA THR A 208 4.22 -4.18 -4.49
C THR A 208 2.82 -3.89 -5.04
N ILE A 209 2.72 -3.33 -6.24
CA ILE A 209 1.44 -3.07 -6.90
C ILE A 209 0.71 -4.38 -7.22
N LEU A 210 1.42 -5.38 -7.76
CA LEU A 210 0.87 -6.70 -8.05
C LEU A 210 0.38 -7.41 -6.78
N PHE A 211 1.12 -7.29 -5.68
CA PHE A 211 0.73 -7.83 -4.38
C PHE A 211 -0.58 -7.20 -3.88
N VAL A 212 -0.71 -5.86 -3.98
CA VAL A 212 -1.94 -5.15 -3.63
C VAL A 212 -3.10 -5.59 -4.55
N GLN A 213 -2.86 -5.75 -5.85
CA GLN A 213 -3.85 -6.27 -6.80
C GLN A 213 -4.37 -7.64 -6.38
N ALA A 214 -3.47 -8.57 -6.10
CA ALA A 214 -3.82 -9.94 -5.70
C ALA A 214 -4.61 -10.00 -4.38
N THR A 215 -4.38 -9.05 -3.48
CA THR A 215 -4.99 -9.04 -2.14
C THR A 215 -6.26 -8.18 -2.05
N LEU A 216 -6.29 -7.03 -2.72
CA LEU A 216 -7.38 -6.06 -2.63
C LEU A 216 -8.12 -5.80 -3.96
N GLY A 217 -7.58 -6.31 -5.09
CA GLY A 217 -8.18 -6.15 -6.42
C GLY A 217 -7.63 -4.97 -7.23
N ASP A 218 -8.10 -4.85 -8.47
CA ASP A 218 -7.54 -3.96 -9.49
C ASP A 218 -7.62 -2.48 -9.11
N GLU A 219 -8.74 -2.02 -8.58
CA GLU A 219 -8.89 -0.63 -8.14
C GLU A 219 -7.88 -0.26 -7.03
N ALA A 220 -7.60 -1.19 -6.13
CA ALA A 220 -6.61 -0.97 -5.07
C ALA A 220 -5.18 -0.87 -5.64
N ALA A 221 -4.87 -1.62 -6.70
CA ALA A 221 -3.58 -1.53 -7.39
C ALA A 221 -3.38 -0.16 -8.05
N VAL A 222 -4.42 0.39 -8.70
CA VAL A 222 -4.40 1.75 -9.27
C VAL A 222 -4.15 2.79 -8.17
N ARG A 223 -4.83 2.66 -7.04
CA ARG A 223 -4.60 3.53 -5.86
C ARG A 223 -3.18 3.37 -5.28
N ALA A 224 -2.63 2.16 -5.27
CA ALA A 224 -1.26 1.91 -4.80
C ALA A 224 -0.19 2.59 -5.67
N LEU A 225 -0.45 2.76 -6.97
CA LEU A 225 0.34 3.61 -7.86
C LEU A 225 0.24 5.10 -7.51
N GLY A 226 -0.86 5.52 -6.87
CA GLY A 226 -1.24 6.91 -6.67
C GLY A 226 -1.96 7.52 -7.87
N TYR A 227 -2.56 6.69 -8.72
CA TYR A 227 -3.27 7.11 -9.92
C TYR A 227 -4.74 7.40 -9.66
N SER A 228 -5.23 8.45 -10.29
CA SER A 228 -6.66 8.68 -10.51
C SER A 228 -7.17 7.81 -11.68
N SER A 229 -8.50 7.74 -11.84
CA SER A 229 -9.09 7.10 -13.02
C SER A 229 -8.68 7.78 -14.33
N GLY A 230 -8.42 9.09 -14.30
CA GLY A 230 -7.89 9.83 -15.44
C GLY A 230 -6.46 9.47 -15.79
N ASP A 231 -5.60 9.29 -14.78
CA ASP A 231 -4.22 8.84 -14.98
C ASP A 231 -4.18 7.43 -15.56
N GLN A 232 -5.01 6.54 -15.05
CA GLN A 232 -5.14 5.18 -15.57
C GLN A 232 -5.56 5.20 -17.04
N ALA A 233 -6.65 5.92 -17.37
CA ALA A 233 -7.13 6.02 -18.74
C ALA A 233 -6.08 6.59 -19.69
N PHE A 234 -5.36 7.64 -19.26
CA PHE A 234 -4.26 8.21 -20.05
C PHE A 234 -3.17 7.18 -20.35
N MET A 235 -2.76 6.41 -19.34
CA MET A 235 -1.71 5.39 -19.51
C MET A 235 -2.18 4.26 -20.45
N GLU A 236 -3.42 3.81 -20.31
CA GLU A 236 -4.01 2.78 -21.19
C GLU A 236 -4.12 3.26 -22.65
N GLU A 237 -4.55 4.50 -22.88
CA GLU A 237 -4.68 5.09 -24.21
C GLU A 237 -3.35 5.34 -24.92
N ASN A 238 -2.28 5.60 -24.16
CA ASN A 238 -0.96 5.95 -24.70
C ASN A 238 0.07 4.83 -24.49
N GLU A 239 -0.33 3.64 -24.09
CA GLU A 239 0.54 2.54 -23.68
C GLU A 239 1.57 2.19 -24.76
N ALA A 240 1.13 1.93 -25.99
CA ALA A 240 2.02 1.55 -27.10
C ALA A 240 3.02 2.65 -27.47
N ASP A 241 2.58 3.91 -27.50
CA ASP A 241 3.42 5.06 -27.87
C ASP A 241 4.51 5.29 -26.81
N LEU A 242 4.12 5.28 -25.52
CA LEU A 242 5.08 5.44 -24.41
C LEU A 242 6.04 4.26 -24.32
N TRP A 243 5.56 3.03 -24.51
CA TRP A 243 6.42 1.85 -24.59
C TRP A 243 7.43 1.93 -25.72
N GLY A 244 6.99 2.44 -26.88
CA GLY A 244 7.87 2.68 -28.02
C GLY A 244 9.07 3.57 -27.68
N LEU A 245 8.91 4.54 -26.75
CA LEU A 245 10.02 5.36 -26.26
C LEU A 245 11.01 4.55 -25.42
N PHE A 246 10.56 3.69 -24.50
CA PHE A 246 11.45 2.81 -23.75
C PHE A 246 12.33 1.95 -24.67
N VAL A 247 11.71 1.39 -25.71
CA VAL A 247 12.41 0.50 -26.67
C VAL A 247 13.37 1.30 -27.58
N SER A 248 12.90 2.40 -28.18
CA SER A 248 13.71 3.20 -29.11
C SER A 248 14.90 3.87 -28.45
N GLN A 249 14.75 4.32 -27.22
CA GLN A 249 15.81 4.92 -26.42
C GLN A 249 16.68 3.88 -25.69
N ARG A 250 16.33 2.59 -25.73
CA ARG A 250 17.01 1.49 -25.04
C ARG A 250 17.08 1.64 -23.53
N TRP A 251 16.11 2.34 -22.91
CA TRP A 251 16.12 2.66 -21.49
C TRP A 251 16.00 1.46 -20.57
N LEU A 252 15.35 0.37 -20.99
CA LEU A 252 15.07 -0.79 -20.14
C LEU A 252 16.31 -1.36 -19.44
N PHE A 253 17.45 -1.35 -20.15
CA PHE A 253 18.70 -1.92 -19.64
C PHE A 253 19.72 -0.84 -19.22
N ASP A 254 19.26 0.42 -19.17
CA ASP A 254 20.05 1.54 -18.70
C ASP A 254 20.08 1.57 -17.16
N ASP A 255 21.21 1.96 -16.56
CA ASP A 255 21.40 2.04 -15.12
C ASP A 255 21.47 3.49 -14.60
N GLU A 256 21.22 4.49 -15.44
CA GLU A 256 21.27 5.90 -15.06
C GLU A 256 20.30 6.22 -13.92
N VAL A 257 20.83 6.80 -12.86
CA VAL A 257 20.05 7.21 -11.66
C VAL A 257 19.00 8.25 -12.01
N ASP A 258 19.31 9.19 -12.89
CA ASP A 258 18.37 10.24 -13.31
C ASP A 258 17.18 9.69 -14.08
N LEU A 259 17.36 8.63 -14.85
CA LEU A 259 16.29 7.95 -15.56
C LEU A 259 15.31 7.30 -14.59
N LYS A 260 15.83 6.59 -13.58
CA LYS A 260 15.00 6.02 -12.49
C LYS A 260 14.24 7.09 -11.74
N ARG A 261 14.89 8.22 -11.40
CA ARG A 261 14.24 9.35 -10.74
C ARG A 261 13.07 9.90 -11.54
N LYS A 262 13.20 9.97 -12.86
CA LYS A 262 12.16 10.50 -13.77
C LYS A 262 10.96 9.58 -13.96
N LEU A 263 11.15 8.26 -13.82
CA LEU A 263 10.17 7.26 -14.24
C LEU A 263 9.66 6.37 -13.10
N ILE A 264 10.39 6.30 -11.97
CA ILE A 264 10.07 5.39 -10.86
C ILE A 264 9.63 6.15 -9.61
N LEU A 265 10.32 7.24 -9.25
CA LEU A 265 10.03 7.93 -8.02
C LEU A 265 8.71 8.71 -8.08
N PRO A 266 8.03 8.90 -6.95
CA PRO A 266 6.86 9.78 -6.88
C PRO A 266 7.23 11.17 -7.40
N ALA A 267 6.44 11.65 -8.35
CA ALA A 267 6.60 12.96 -8.97
C ALA A 267 5.26 13.40 -9.54
N PRO A 268 5.04 14.71 -9.78
CA PRO A 268 3.79 15.19 -10.36
C PRO A 268 3.56 14.67 -11.78
N PHE A 269 4.62 14.26 -12.47
CA PHE A 269 4.58 13.67 -13.82
C PHE A 269 5.89 12.95 -14.13
N SER A 270 5.83 11.95 -15.02
CA SER A 270 7.00 11.28 -15.55
C SER A 270 7.64 12.08 -16.69
N LYS A 271 8.97 12.00 -16.85
CA LYS A 271 9.72 12.80 -17.83
C LYS A 271 10.30 11.92 -18.93
N PHE A 272 9.63 11.89 -20.07
CA PHE A 272 10.03 11.18 -21.27
C PHE A 272 10.83 12.05 -22.26
N GLY A 273 10.91 13.36 -22.01
CA GLY A 273 11.53 14.31 -22.94
C GLY A 273 10.60 14.68 -24.11
N THR A 274 9.32 14.57 -23.95
CA THR A 274 8.30 14.90 -24.93
C THR A 274 7.54 16.19 -24.57
N PRO A 275 6.88 16.85 -25.53
CA PRO A 275 6.02 17.99 -25.24
C PRO A 275 4.84 17.66 -24.31
N LYS A 276 4.46 16.38 -24.20
CA LYS A 276 3.35 15.88 -23.37
C LYS A 276 3.78 15.44 -21.97
N ASP A 277 5.01 15.61 -21.56
CA ASP A 277 5.52 15.12 -20.27
C ASP A 277 4.64 15.50 -19.07
N ARG A 278 3.99 16.68 -19.12
CA ARG A 278 3.11 17.15 -18.04
C ARG A 278 1.77 16.41 -17.94
N GLU A 279 1.42 15.65 -18.98
CA GLU A 279 0.20 14.85 -19.03
C GLU A 279 0.48 13.41 -18.58
N ILE A 280 1.75 12.97 -18.62
CA ILE A 280 2.15 11.61 -18.26
C ILE A 280 2.23 11.50 -16.74
N PRO A 281 1.42 10.64 -16.09
CA PRO A 281 1.45 10.47 -14.64
C PRO A 281 2.84 10.13 -14.11
N GLY A 282 3.11 10.50 -12.86
CA GLY A 282 4.31 10.04 -12.14
C GLY A 282 4.36 8.52 -12.06
N LYS A 283 5.54 7.95 -11.84
CA LYS A 283 5.75 6.49 -11.75
C LYS A 283 5.34 5.71 -13.01
N ALA A 284 5.37 6.30 -14.20
CA ALA A 284 5.02 5.59 -15.42
C ALA A 284 5.84 4.31 -15.63
N GLY A 285 7.12 4.30 -15.22
CA GLY A 285 7.93 3.08 -15.22
C GLY A 285 7.37 1.97 -14.32
N VAL A 286 6.84 2.32 -13.13
CA VAL A 286 6.20 1.35 -12.23
C VAL A 286 4.94 0.79 -12.86
N TRP A 287 4.13 1.63 -13.51
CA TRP A 287 2.93 1.19 -14.24
C TRP A 287 3.29 0.17 -15.33
N PHE A 288 4.31 0.44 -16.17
CA PHE A 288 4.79 -0.53 -17.16
C PHE A 288 5.34 -1.82 -16.52
N GLY A 289 6.06 -1.69 -15.40
CA GLY A 289 6.49 -2.85 -14.63
C GLY A 289 5.32 -3.73 -14.20
N TRP A 290 4.23 -3.11 -13.75
CA TRP A 290 3.00 -3.81 -13.37
C TRP A 290 2.34 -4.50 -14.56
N GLN A 291 2.24 -3.85 -15.74
CA GLN A 291 1.73 -4.48 -16.96
C GLN A 291 2.57 -5.69 -17.39
N ILE A 292 3.90 -5.58 -17.28
CA ILE A 292 4.82 -6.70 -17.56
C ILE A 292 4.57 -7.87 -16.60
N LEU A 293 4.43 -7.61 -15.30
CA LEU A 293 4.16 -8.66 -14.31
C LEU A 293 2.80 -9.31 -14.50
N GLN A 294 1.76 -8.54 -14.82
CA GLN A 294 0.45 -9.10 -15.18
C GLN A 294 0.54 -9.99 -16.42
N SER A 295 1.23 -9.51 -17.47
CA SER A 295 1.43 -10.28 -18.69
C SER A 295 2.19 -11.59 -18.42
N TYR A 296 3.24 -11.52 -17.58
CA TYR A 296 3.96 -12.70 -17.13
C TYR A 296 3.03 -13.70 -16.42
N TRP A 297 2.22 -13.23 -15.47
CA TRP A 297 1.33 -14.10 -14.70
C TRP A 297 0.21 -14.70 -15.54
N ARG A 298 -0.34 -13.96 -16.50
CA ARG A 298 -1.28 -14.51 -17.49
C ARG A 298 -0.66 -15.59 -18.38
N ALA A 299 0.60 -15.43 -18.76
CA ALA A 299 1.35 -16.41 -19.54
C ALA A 299 1.73 -17.67 -18.73
N HIS A 300 1.83 -17.53 -17.41
CA HIS A 300 2.26 -18.58 -16.48
C HIS A 300 1.32 -18.68 -15.27
N PRO A 301 0.05 -19.08 -15.49
CA PRO A 301 -0.96 -19.09 -14.41
C PRO A 301 -0.67 -20.13 -13.31
N GLU A 302 0.23 -21.09 -13.57
CA GLU A 302 0.72 -22.08 -12.62
C GLU A 302 1.70 -21.49 -11.60
N VAL A 303 2.32 -20.33 -11.90
CA VAL A 303 3.28 -19.67 -11.01
C VAL A 303 2.53 -18.91 -9.91
N SER A 304 2.89 -19.17 -8.67
CA SER A 304 2.28 -18.51 -7.51
C SER A 304 2.75 -17.04 -7.36
N LEU A 305 1.92 -16.22 -6.72
CA LEU A 305 2.32 -14.86 -6.33
C LEU A 305 3.65 -14.87 -5.57
N ARG A 306 3.82 -15.81 -4.67
CA ARG A 306 5.06 -15.97 -3.89
C ARG A 306 6.29 -16.14 -4.77
N GLU A 307 6.21 -16.96 -5.82
CA GLU A 307 7.31 -17.18 -6.76
C GLU A 307 7.61 -15.93 -7.58
N ILE A 308 6.57 -15.22 -8.04
CA ILE A 308 6.74 -13.93 -8.75
C ILE A 308 7.42 -12.91 -7.85
N MET A 309 6.95 -12.79 -6.61
CA MET A 309 7.55 -11.86 -5.64
C MET A 309 9.02 -12.20 -5.36
N ALA A 310 9.36 -13.47 -5.24
CA ALA A 310 10.72 -13.95 -4.96
C ALA A 310 11.65 -13.97 -6.20
N ALA A 311 11.13 -13.77 -7.41
CA ALA A 311 11.93 -13.82 -8.63
C ALA A 311 12.98 -12.71 -8.65
N GLU A 312 14.27 -13.06 -8.79
CA GLU A 312 15.39 -12.12 -8.77
C GLU A 312 15.70 -11.53 -10.15
N SER A 313 15.47 -12.29 -11.24
CA SER A 313 15.83 -11.86 -12.59
C SER A 313 14.72 -11.07 -13.28
N ALA A 314 14.84 -9.76 -13.28
CA ALA A 314 13.95 -8.87 -14.02
C ALA A 314 13.94 -9.18 -15.52
N GLN A 315 15.10 -9.49 -16.09
CA GLN A 315 15.22 -9.84 -17.50
C GLN A 315 14.46 -11.14 -17.84
N SER A 316 14.53 -12.14 -16.96
CA SER A 316 13.80 -13.41 -17.16
C SER A 316 12.28 -13.19 -17.12
N LEU A 317 11.77 -12.45 -16.12
CA LEU A 317 10.36 -12.09 -16.02
C LEU A 317 9.90 -11.34 -17.28
N PHE A 318 10.64 -10.35 -17.72
CA PHE A 318 10.31 -9.56 -18.92
C PHE A 318 10.29 -10.43 -20.18
N GLN A 319 11.33 -11.23 -20.43
CA GLN A 319 11.39 -12.10 -21.63
C GLN A 319 10.25 -13.11 -21.67
N GLN A 320 9.88 -13.70 -20.52
CA GLN A 320 8.83 -14.70 -20.41
C GLN A 320 7.43 -14.07 -20.39
N SER A 321 7.30 -12.79 -20.04
CA SER A 321 6.01 -12.11 -20.05
C SER A 321 5.41 -11.99 -21.46
N GLY A 322 6.26 -11.95 -22.47
CA GLY A 322 5.83 -11.67 -23.85
C GLY A 322 5.21 -10.30 -24.04
N TYR A 323 5.34 -9.40 -23.04
CA TYR A 323 4.72 -8.07 -23.05
C TYR A 323 5.15 -7.24 -24.27
N ARG A 324 4.15 -6.86 -25.08
CA ARG A 324 4.29 -6.02 -26.28
C ARG A 324 2.92 -5.34 -26.50
N PRO A 325 2.70 -4.13 -25.94
CA PRO A 325 1.46 -3.39 -26.12
C PRO A 325 1.28 -2.88 -27.55
#